data_fa331151ec9bba49ab2771091297d825
#
_entry.id   fa331151ec9bba49ab2771091297d825
#
_cell.length_a   1.000
_cell.length_b   1.000
_cell.length_c   1.000
_cell.angle_alpha   90.00
_cell.angle_beta   90.00
_cell.angle_gamma   90.00
#
_symmetry.space_group_name_H-M   'P 1'
#
loop_
_entity.id
_entity.type
_entity.pdbx_description
1 polymer ?
#
loop_
_entity_poly.entity_id
_entity_poly.type
_entity_poly.pdbx_seq_one_letter_code
_entity_poly.pdbx_strand_id
1 'polypeptide(L)'
;MPAETGNRAEESQETLPAKGVQERRSSDSALAKGDINFDDLKFDLAKDAPFDSGLISDDLKQLDGREVTLRGYILPSTLFSETNISQFVLVRDNQECCFGPGAALYDCVIVEMVEGNTTDFVTRPVTVAGKFVIDTESYRYPPDLSPNGATHMAIFRIEGMDVE
;
A
#
# COMPACT_ATOMS: atom_id res chain seq x y z
N MET A 1 -47.52 13.14 -19.91
CA MET A 1 -47.14 12.85 -19.64
C MET A 1 -46.28 12.56 -19.26
N PRO A 2 -45.83 12.52 -19.06
CA PRO A 2 -45.05 12.20 -18.71
C PRO A 2 -44.17 11.96 -18.16
N ALA A 3 -43.67 11.69 -17.98
CA ALA A 3 -42.91 11.39 -17.59
C ALA A 3 -41.96 11.25 -17.18
N GLU A 4 -41.60 11.09 -17.08
CA GLU A 4 -40.83 10.79 -16.76
C GLU A 4 -39.97 10.87 -16.26
N THR A 5 -39.72 10.83 -16.04
CA THR A 5 -39.02 10.85 -15.66
C THR A 5 -38.22 10.60 -14.99
N GLY A 6 -37.95 10.34 -14.74
CA GLY A 6 -37.16 10.04 -14.20
C GLY A 6 -36.25 9.66 -13.67
N ASN A 7 -35.95 9.29 -13.76
CA ASN A 7 -35.17 8.74 -13.30
C ASN A 7 -34.09 9.10 -13.00
N ARG A 8 -33.75 9.28 -13.03
CA ARG A 8 -32.79 9.45 -12.79
C ARG A 8 -32.17 9.49 -11.82
N ALA A 9 -31.96 9.35 -11.56
CA ALA A 9 -31.43 9.43 -10.70
C ALA A 9 -30.65 8.87 -10.08
N GLU A 10 -30.58 8.39 -10.17
CA GLU A 10 -29.99 7.87 -9.60
C GLU A 10 -28.96 7.98 -9.27
N GLU A 11 -28.65 8.08 -9.36
CA GLU A 11 -27.84 8.14 -9.09
C GLU A 11 -27.21 8.55 -8.32
N SER A 12 -26.91 8.54 -8.22
CA SER A 12 -26.27 8.86 -7.63
C SER A 12 -25.78 8.98 -6.72
N GLN A 13 -25.75 8.70 -6.43
CA GLN A 13 -25.41 8.83 -5.53
C GLN A 13 -24.66 8.40 -4.86
N GLU A 14 -24.10 8.34 -5.15
CA GLU A 14 -23.36 7.95 -4.44
C GLU A 14 -23.08 8.58 -3.39
N THR A 15 -23.12 8.14 -2.69
CA THR A 15 -22.82 8.80 -1.56
C THR A 15 -21.42 8.69 -1.21
N LEU A 16 -20.85 9.75 -0.77
CA LEU A 16 -19.47 9.75 -0.37
C LEU A 16 -19.38 9.48 1.11
N PRO A 17 -18.29 8.90 1.55
CA PRO A 17 -18.04 8.82 2.97
C PRO A 17 -18.06 10.21 3.54
N ALA A 18 -18.56 10.34 4.72
CA ALA A 18 -18.67 11.62 5.35
C ALA A 18 -17.33 12.31 5.41
N LYS A 19 -16.30 11.57 5.61
CA LYS A 19 -14.98 12.13 5.67
C LYS A 19 -14.00 10.98 5.69
N GLY A 20 -12.78 11.33 5.71
CA GLY A 20 -11.75 10.36 5.75
C GLY A 20 -11.46 9.80 4.38
N VAL A 21 -10.76 8.73 4.37
CA VAL A 21 -10.28 8.15 3.13
C VAL A 21 -11.40 7.39 2.47
N GLN A 22 -11.65 7.72 1.24
CA GLN A 22 -12.58 6.97 0.42
C GLN A 22 -11.83 5.78 -0.16
N GLU A 23 -12.37 4.60 0.05
CA GLU A 23 -11.76 3.41 -0.51
C GLU A 23 -12.10 3.34 -1.99
N ARG A 24 -11.07 3.26 -2.80
CA ARG A 24 -11.24 3.18 -4.24
C ARG A 24 -10.29 2.14 -4.78
N ARG A 25 -10.78 0.94 -4.88
CA ARG A 25 -9.99 -0.11 -5.49
C ARG A 25 -9.83 0.16 -6.97
N SER A 26 -8.72 -0.30 -7.50
CA SER A 26 -8.45 -0.14 -8.92
C SER A 26 -9.45 -0.93 -9.76
N SER A 27 -9.68 -0.45 -10.96
CA SER A 27 -10.53 -1.16 -11.90
C SER A 27 -9.85 -2.45 -12.35
N ASP A 28 -10.64 -3.36 -12.91
CA ASP A 28 -10.07 -4.61 -13.42
C ASP A 28 -9.02 -4.36 -14.49
N SER A 29 -9.22 -3.36 -15.33
CA SER A 29 -8.24 -3.06 -16.37
C SER A 29 -6.96 -2.49 -15.79
N ALA A 30 -7.05 -1.68 -14.74
CA ALA A 30 -5.87 -1.15 -14.07
C ALA A 30 -5.10 -2.28 -13.40
N LEU A 31 -5.79 -3.17 -12.71
CA LEU A 31 -5.14 -4.31 -12.08
C LEU A 31 -4.46 -5.20 -13.11
N ALA A 32 -5.09 -5.40 -14.27
CA ALA A 32 -4.49 -6.20 -15.31
C ALA A 32 -3.20 -5.61 -15.84
N LYS A 33 -3.06 -4.27 -15.77
CA LYS A 33 -1.84 -3.58 -16.18
C LYS A 33 -0.83 -3.46 -15.06
N GLY A 34 -1.20 -3.83 -13.84
CA GLY A 34 -0.33 -3.67 -12.70
C GLY A 34 -0.45 -2.31 -12.02
N ASP A 35 -1.39 -1.48 -12.41
CA ASP A 35 -1.63 -0.18 -11.77
C ASP A 35 -2.46 -0.42 -10.52
N ILE A 36 -1.82 -0.43 -9.37
CA ILE A 36 -2.49 -0.70 -8.11
C ILE A 36 -2.45 0.51 -7.20
N ASN A 37 -3.30 0.49 -6.19
CA ASN A 37 -3.27 1.49 -5.14
C ASN A 37 -3.33 0.80 -3.78
N PHE A 38 -3.21 1.58 -2.70
CA PHE A 38 -3.17 0.99 -1.36
C PHE A 38 -4.50 0.32 -0.98
N ASP A 39 -5.61 0.74 -1.55
CA ASP A 39 -6.87 0.07 -1.26
C ASP A 39 -6.92 -1.34 -1.84
N ASP A 40 -6.15 -1.60 -2.89
CA ASP A 40 -6.04 -2.95 -3.45
C ASP A 40 -5.29 -3.90 -2.53
N LEU A 41 -4.52 -3.37 -1.59
CA LEU A 41 -3.70 -4.18 -0.68
C LEU A 41 -4.41 -4.51 0.61
N LYS A 42 -5.61 -3.97 0.85
CA LYS A 42 -6.29 -4.14 2.13
C LYS A 42 -6.75 -5.57 2.34
N PHE A 43 -6.65 -6.00 3.58
CA PHE A 43 -7.19 -7.27 4.02
C PHE A 43 -7.65 -7.11 5.47
N ASP A 44 -8.40 -8.09 5.97
CA ASP A 44 -9.05 -7.95 7.26
C ASP A 44 -8.09 -8.34 8.39
N LEU A 45 -7.42 -7.35 8.94
CA LEU A 45 -6.50 -7.54 10.05
C LEU A 45 -6.54 -6.32 10.95
N ALA A 46 -6.78 -6.53 12.24
CA ALA A 46 -6.74 -5.45 13.21
C ALA A 46 -5.30 -4.97 13.39
N LYS A 47 -5.16 -3.70 13.75
CA LYS A 47 -3.84 -3.14 14.02
C LYS A 47 -3.20 -3.89 15.17
N ASP A 48 -1.90 -4.09 15.06
CA ASP A 48 -1.10 -4.76 16.09
C ASP A 48 -1.58 -6.17 16.40
N ALA A 49 -2.22 -6.83 15.43
CA ALA A 49 -2.63 -8.22 15.58
C ALA A 49 -1.61 -9.12 14.91
N PRO A 50 -1.56 -10.40 15.32
CA PRO A 50 -0.68 -11.35 14.65
C PRO A 50 -1.14 -11.54 13.21
N PHE A 51 -0.19 -11.59 12.30
CA PHE A 51 -0.48 -11.82 10.89
C PHE A 51 -0.54 -13.31 10.61
N ASP A 52 -1.49 -13.69 9.76
CA ASP A 52 -1.60 -15.06 9.27
C ASP A 52 -1.77 -14.99 7.76
N SER A 53 -0.98 -15.77 7.04
CA SER A 53 -1.01 -15.74 5.59
C SER A 53 -2.38 -16.12 5.01
N GLY A 54 -3.21 -16.81 5.78
CA GLY A 54 -4.58 -17.09 5.36
C GLY A 54 -5.46 -15.87 5.23
N LEU A 55 -5.03 -14.74 5.76
CA LEU A 55 -5.77 -13.48 5.64
C LEU A 55 -5.62 -12.83 4.27
N ILE A 56 -4.62 -13.22 3.50
CA ILE A 56 -4.36 -12.63 2.19
C ILE A 56 -5.32 -13.23 1.18
N SER A 57 -6.07 -12.36 0.49
CA SER A 57 -7.02 -12.80 -0.51
C SER A 57 -6.31 -13.37 -1.75
N ASP A 58 -7.06 -14.12 -2.54
CA ASP A 58 -6.51 -14.65 -3.79
C ASP A 58 -6.15 -13.52 -4.75
N ASP A 59 -6.90 -12.44 -4.76
CA ASP A 59 -6.60 -11.28 -5.59
C ASP A 59 -5.24 -10.69 -5.24
N LEU A 60 -4.94 -10.59 -3.95
CA LEU A 60 -3.63 -10.11 -3.51
C LEU A 60 -2.52 -11.09 -3.90
N LYS A 61 -2.78 -12.38 -3.74
CA LYS A 61 -1.79 -13.38 -4.07
C LYS A 61 -1.42 -13.34 -5.55
N GLN A 62 -2.36 -12.94 -6.39
CA GLN A 62 -2.10 -12.84 -7.82
C GLN A 62 -1.15 -11.70 -8.17
N LEU A 63 -1.00 -10.73 -7.29
CA LEU A 63 -0.06 -9.63 -7.50
C LEU A 63 1.37 -10.04 -7.20
N ASP A 64 1.56 -11.08 -6.40
CA ASP A 64 2.88 -11.52 -5.99
C ASP A 64 3.69 -11.95 -7.22
N GLY A 65 4.84 -11.33 -7.39
CA GLY A 65 5.72 -11.61 -8.51
C GLY A 65 5.45 -10.81 -9.78
N ARG A 66 4.43 -9.97 -9.77
CA ARG A 66 4.09 -9.16 -10.95
C ARG A 66 4.72 -7.78 -10.88
N GLU A 67 4.92 -7.19 -12.04
CA GLU A 67 5.34 -5.79 -12.09
C GLU A 67 4.13 -4.90 -11.88
N VAL A 68 4.30 -3.94 -10.99
CA VAL A 68 3.22 -3.03 -10.60
C VAL A 68 3.72 -1.60 -10.56
N THR A 69 2.76 -0.66 -10.54
CA THR A 69 3.02 0.73 -10.18
C THR A 69 2.13 1.07 -9.01
N LEU A 70 2.71 1.76 -8.03
CA LEU A 70 2.00 2.13 -6.81
C LEU A 70 2.40 3.54 -6.42
N ARG A 71 1.39 4.37 -6.15
CA ARG A 71 1.62 5.76 -5.78
C ARG A 71 1.48 5.89 -4.27
N GLY A 72 2.39 6.63 -3.67
CA GLY A 72 2.37 6.89 -2.24
C GLY A 72 3.42 7.91 -1.85
N TYR A 73 3.70 8.01 -0.56
CA TYR A 73 4.68 8.95 -0.02
C TYR A 73 5.86 8.20 0.56
N ILE A 74 7.05 8.75 0.36
CA ILE A 74 8.25 8.24 1.01
C ILE A 74 8.19 8.69 2.47
N LEU A 75 8.32 7.75 3.40
CA LEU A 75 8.25 8.05 4.83
C LEU A 75 9.63 8.47 5.32
N PRO A 76 9.83 9.76 5.64
CA PRO A 76 11.17 10.27 5.93
C PRO A 76 11.79 9.69 7.19
N SER A 77 10.99 9.32 8.18
CA SER A 77 11.52 8.82 9.44
C SER A 77 12.25 7.48 9.29
N THR A 78 12.13 6.84 8.14
CA THR A 78 12.79 5.56 7.90
C THR A 78 14.07 5.70 7.07
N LEU A 79 14.49 6.93 6.77
CA LEU A 79 15.63 7.17 5.88
C LEU A 79 16.88 7.47 6.69
N PHE A 80 18.02 6.96 6.23
CA PHE A 80 19.32 7.35 6.72
C PHE A 80 19.87 8.55 5.96
N SER A 81 19.42 8.76 4.73
CA SER A 81 19.87 9.83 3.87
C SER A 81 18.70 10.26 3.01
N GLU A 82 18.71 11.50 2.54
CA GLU A 82 17.69 12.01 1.66
C GLU A 82 18.06 11.91 0.18
N THR A 83 19.27 11.43 -0.11
CA THR A 83 19.73 11.26 -1.48
C THR A 83 20.30 9.87 -1.67
N ASN A 84 20.26 9.40 -2.90
CA ASN A 84 20.81 8.09 -3.27
C ASN A 84 20.23 6.99 -2.39
N ILE A 85 18.93 7.01 -2.22
CA ILE A 85 18.24 6.09 -1.35
C ILE A 85 18.04 4.76 -2.09
N SER A 86 18.46 3.67 -1.46
CA SER A 86 18.27 2.34 -2.03
C SER A 86 17.12 1.57 -1.36
N GLN A 87 16.64 2.05 -0.23
CA GLN A 87 15.53 1.41 0.48
C GLN A 87 14.74 2.47 1.22
N PHE A 88 13.43 2.37 1.15
CA PHE A 88 12.54 3.27 1.88
C PHE A 88 11.19 2.60 2.09
N VAL A 89 10.37 3.23 2.92
CA VAL A 89 8.99 2.79 3.13
C VAL A 89 8.07 3.72 2.37
N LEU A 90 7.24 3.14 1.52
CA LEU A 90 6.21 3.87 0.79
C LEU A 90 4.92 3.71 1.58
N VAL A 91 4.25 4.83 1.89
CA VAL A 91 3.05 4.80 2.71
C VAL A 91 1.89 5.43 1.98
N ARG A 92 0.68 5.08 2.43
CA ARG A 92 -0.58 5.51 1.83
C ARG A 92 -0.70 7.04 1.78
N ASP A 93 -0.35 7.68 2.89
CA ASP A 93 -0.37 9.13 2.92
C ASP A 93 0.75 9.61 3.84
N ASN A 94 0.95 10.91 3.88
CA ASN A 94 2.10 11.47 4.58
C ASN A 94 1.83 11.71 6.06
N GLN A 95 0.77 11.15 6.61
CA GLN A 95 0.48 11.30 8.02
C GLN A 95 1.22 10.26 8.84
N GLU A 96 1.31 10.53 10.11
CA GLU A 96 1.96 9.61 11.02
C GLU A 96 1.15 8.32 11.10
N CYS A 97 1.77 7.29 11.61
CA CYS A 97 1.12 6.03 11.90
C CYS A 97 0.87 5.13 10.69
N CYS A 98 1.55 5.37 9.59
CA CYS A 98 1.44 4.47 8.45
C CYS A 98 2.46 3.34 8.48
N PHE A 99 3.36 3.31 9.48
CA PHE A 99 4.37 2.27 9.58
C PHE A 99 4.73 2.09 11.06
N GLY A 100 4.93 0.83 11.43
CA GLY A 100 5.33 0.49 12.79
C GLY A 100 4.14 0.27 13.70
N PRO A 101 4.33 0.33 15.01
CA PRO A 101 3.26 0.06 15.97
C PRO A 101 2.06 0.97 15.74
N GLY A 102 0.88 0.39 15.70
CA GLY A 102 -0.36 1.13 15.49
C GLY A 102 -0.72 1.34 14.05
N ALA A 103 0.14 0.96 13.11
CA ALA A 103 -0.15 1.08 11.68
C ALA A 103 -0.73 -0.23 11.16
N ALA A 104 -1.53 -0.13 10.09
CA ALA A 104 -2.02 -1.33 9.42
C ALA A 104 -0.96 -1.83 8.45
N LEU A 105 -0.80 -3.15 8.39
CA LEU A 105 0.22 -3.76 7.52
C LEU A 105 0.00 -3.41 6.04
N TYR A 106 -1.23 -3.17 5.66
CA TYR A 106 -1.54 -2.89 4.25
C TYR A 106 -1.42 -1.40 3.91
N ASP A 107 -1.01 -0.55 4.84
CA ASP A 107 -0.84 0.87 4.57
C ASP A 107 0.60 1.24 4.25
N CYS A 108 1.48 0.27 4.16
CA CYS A 108 2.87 0.52 3.82
C CYS A 108 3.42 -0.60 2.94
N VAL A 109 4.43 -0.23 2.16
CA VAL A 109 5.17 -1.19 1.33
C VAL A 109 6.65 -0.83 1.46
N ILE A 110 7.47 -1.83 1.71
CA ILE A 110 8.92 -1.64 1.72
C ILE A 110 9.38 -1.62 0.26
N VAL A 111 10.11 -0.58 -0.12
CA VAL A 111 10.68 -0.50 -1.47
C VAL A 111 12.18 -0.70 -1.35
N GLU A 112 12.67 -1.72 -2.01
CA GLU A 112 14.11 -1.99 -2.12
C GLU A 112 14.46 -1.84 -3.58
N MET A 113 15.26 -0.81 -3.87
CA MET A 113 15.63 -0.54 -5.26
C MET A 113 16.52 -1.66 -5.77
N VAL A 114 16.34 -2.03 -7.03
CA VAL A 114 17.20 -3.03 -7.64
C VAL A 114 18.62 -2.48 -7.72
N GLU A 115 19.58 -3.38 -7.80
CA GLU A 115 20.98 -3.02 -7.77
C GLU A 115 21.27 -1.94 -8.82
N GLY A 116 21.97 -0.89 -8.39
CA GLY A 116 22.34 0.18 -9.27
C GLY A 116 21.32 1.31 -9.38
N ASN A 117 20.12 1.12 -8.83
CA ASN A 117 19.09 2.15 -8.88
C ASN A 117 18.90 2.78 -7.50
N THR A 118 18.70 4.09 -7.49
CA THR A 118 18.44 4.83 -6.26
C THR A 118 17.42 5.92 -6.56
N THR A 119 16.91 6.55 -5.50
CA THR A 119 16.01 7.69 -5.63
C THR A 119 16.36 8.71 -4.56
N ASP A 120 15.73 9.87 -4.64
CA ASP A 120 15.93 10.93 -3.66
C ASP A 120 14.59 11.19 -2.95
N PHE A 121 14.68 11.67 -1.70
CA PHE A 121 13.50 12.01 -0.95
C PHE A 121 12.82 13.24 -1.53
N VAL A 122 11.51 13.16 -1.68
CA VAL A 122 10.67 14.32 -2.01
C VAL A 122 9.45 14.29 -1.12
N THR A 123 8.87 15.45 -0.89
CA THR A 123 7.70 15.56 -0.01
C THR A 123 6.39 15.31 -0.74
N ARG A 124 6.40 15.34 -2.05
CA ARG A 124 5.22 15.03 -2.85
C ARG A 124 5.06 13.53 -3.00
N PRO A 125 3.87 13.06 -3.36
CA PRO A 125 3.73 11.62 -3.64
C PRO A 125 4.56 11.22 -4.84
N VAL A 126 5.02 9.98 -4.82
CA VAL A 126 5.80 9.39 -5.90
C VAL A 126 5.09 8.16 -6.42
N THR A 127 5.41 7.76 -7.64
CA THR A 127 4.96 6.51 -8.21
C THR A 127 6.15 5.58 -8.34
N VAL A 128 6.04 4.42 -7.70
CA VAL A 128 7.08 3.41 -7.72
C VAL A 128 6.68 2.33 -8.71
N ALA A 129 7.58 1.99 -9.60
CA ALA A 129 7.40 0.88 -10.54
C ALA A 129 8.39 -0.21 -10.18
N GLY A 130 7.91 -1.45 -10.11
CA GLY A 130 8.77 -2.58 -9.81
C GLY A 130 7.99 -3.85 -9.59
N LYS A 131 8.69 -4.87 -9.14
CA LYS A 131 8.10 -6.18 -8.92
C LYS A 131 7.51 -6.23 -7.51
N PHE A 132 6.24 -6.58 -7.43
CA PHE A 132 5.54 -6.71 -6.14
C PHE A 132 5.81 -8.08 -5.55
N VAL A 133 6.13 -8.10 -4.26
CA VAL A 133 6.44 -9.35 -3.57
C VAL A 133 5.70 -9.35 -2.24
N ILE A 134 5.02 -10.45 -1.94
CA ILE A 134 4.45 -10.68 -0.62
C ILE A 134 5.53 -11.38 0.18
N ASP A 135 6.13 -10.67 1.12
CA ASP A 135 7.28 -11.15 1.89
C ASP A 135 6.88 -11.20 3.36
N THR A 136 6.57 -12.38 3.82
CA THR A 136 6.10 -12.57 5.19
C THR A 136 7.22 -12.95 6.15
N GLU A 137 8.48 -12.92 5.70
CA GLU A 137 9.59 -13.38 6.53
C GLU A 137 10.61 -12.31 6.88
N SER A 138 10.81 -11.32 5.99
CA SER A 138 11.91 -10.36 6.15
C SER A 138 11.64 -9.26 7.15
N TYR A 139 10.40 -8.92 7.41
CA TYR A 139 10.06 -7.73 8.20
C TYR A 139 9.25 -8.10 9.42
N ARG A 140 9.72 -9.08 10.16
CA ARG A 140 9.05 -9.53 11.37
C ARG A 140 9.61 -8.78 12.58
N TYR A 141 8.75 -8.55 13.55
CA TYR A 141 9.24 -8.05 14.84
C TYR A 141 10.05 -9.14 15.53
N PRO A 142 11.13 -8.77 16.22
CA PRO A 142 11.78 -9.73 17.11
C PRO A 142 10.78 -10.17 18.18
N PRO A 143 10.83 -11.44 18.60
CA PRO A 143 9.82 -11.96 19.55
C PRO A 143 9.66 -11.16 20.82
N ASP A 144 10.76 -10.60 21.34
CA ASP A 144 10.73 -9.87 22.60
C ASP A 144 10.30 -8.42 22.43
N LEU A 145 10.18 -7.94 21.20
CA LEU A 145 9.88 -6.54 20.92
C LEU A 145 8.56 -6.36 20.19
N SER A 146 7.78 -7.43 20.12
CA SER A 146 6.50 -7.41 19.41
C SER A 146 5.48 -6.55 20.18
N PRO A 147 4.97 -5.48 19.58
CA PRO A 147 3.96 -4.65 20.25
C PRO A 147 2.60 -5.33 20.22
N ASN A 148 2.00 -5.49 21.39
CA ASN A 148 0.62 -5.96 21.52
C ASN A 148 0.31 -7.26 20.77
N GLY A 149 1.33 -8.08 20.52
CA GLY A 149 1.12 -9.36 19.83
C GLY A 149 1.30 -9.32 18.32
N ALA A 150 1.60 -8.15 17.77
CA ALA A 150 1.88 -8.05 16.34
C ALA A 150 3.10 -8.88 15.97
N THR A 151 3.07 -9.48 14.80
CA THR A 151 4.17 -10.34 14.36
C THR A 151 5.02 -9.70 13.28
N HIS A 152 4.47 -8.75 12.54
CA HIS A 152 5.12 -8.20 11.36
C HIS A 152 5.07 -6.68 11.34
N MET A 153 6.14 -6.06 10.84
CA MET A 153 6.16 -4.63 10.57
C MET A 153 5.64 -4.33 9.16
N ALA A 154 5.87 -5.24 8.24
CA ALA A 154 5.44 -5.12 6.86
C ALA A 154 5.36 -6.51 6.25
N ILE A 155 4.55 -6.65 5.22
CA ILE A 155 4.46 -7.92 4.47
C ILE A 155 4.49 -7.68 2.97
N PHE A 156 4.54 -6.43 2.53
CA PHE A 156 4.59 -6.12 1.10
C PHE A 156 5.92 -5.45 0.77
N ARG A 157 6.50 -5.84 -0.33
CA ARG A 157 7.75 -5.29 -0.81
C ARG A 157 7.63 -5.05 -2.32
N ILE A 158 8.29 -4.00 -2.78
CA ILE A 158 8.48 -3.78 -4.21
C ILE A 158 9.96 -3.74 -4.47
N GLU A 159 10.42 -4.56 -5.44
CA GLU A 159 11.78 -4.46 -5.94
C GLU A 159 11.76 -3.34 -6.97
N GLY A 160 12.15 -2.15 -6.53
CA GLY A 160 11.92 -0.93 -7.27
C GLY A 160 12.86 -0.76 -8.44
N MET A 161 12.28 -0.48 -9.61
CA MET A 161 13.05 -0.22 -10.82
C MET A 161 13.06 1.26 -11.14
N ASP A 162 12.01 1.98 -10.77
CA ASP A 162 11.89 3.39 -11.09
C ASP A 162 10.97 4.08 -10.06
N VAL A 163 11.30 5.34 -9.75
CA VAL A 163 10.52 6.18 -8.84
C VAL A 163 10.39 7.54 -9.50
N GLU A 164 9.13 7.98 -9.70
CA GLU A 164 8.86 9.28 -10.31
C GLU A 164 8.07 10.19 -9.39
#